data_f4f81b2aafc65888c9dde6684c114329
#
_entry.id   f4f81b2aafc65888c9dde6684c114329
#
_cell.length_a   1.000
_cell.length_b   1.000
_cell.length_c   1.000
_cell.angle_alpha   90.00
_cell.angle_beta   90.00
_cell.angle_gamma   90.00
#
_symmetry.space_group_name_H-M   'P 1'
#
loop_
_entity.id
_entity.type
_entity.pdbx_description
1 polymer ?
#
loop_
_entity_poly.entity_id
_entity_poly.type
_entity_poly.pdbx_seq_one_letter_code
_entity_poly.pdbx_strand_id
1 'polypeptide(L)'
;MEREKFRIPLSVQDAIPIRRIFADGIFQVGNQYSKTWSFTDINYAIASKEDKTSMFLDYSELLNALDSGASAKITIYNRRINKAEFERSVLLPDKDDGLDEYRHEFNQMLTAQVTGTSNSIVRERYLTVSVVKRNADEARSYFARVGTDLVTHLAQLSSVAQELTLTERLHIFRDFFKGGEQAAAEFNIHEHAKRGQHFKDWFCPDSMEFSADHFKLDARYGRVLYLQDYASYIKDSFVSELCDIDRDLMLSIDILPVPTDEAARQLQSTLLGVETNVANWQRRQNANNNFAATVPYDMELQRKETKEMLDDLTTRDQRMMFGLVTLVHLADNKEQLDSDTETLYSTARKHLCQLSTLRWQQKDGLDTVLPYGLRKIQEIGRAHV
;
A
#
# COMPACT_ATOMS: atom_id res chain seq x y z
N MET A 1 16.91 -19.95 -9.85
CA MET A 1 16.31 -18.66 -10.25
C MET A 1 16.38 -18.56 -11.75
N GLU A 2 15.29 -18.84 -12.46
CA GLU A 2 15.20 -18.50 -13.89
C GLU A 2 15.12 -16.99 -14.00
N ARG A 3 16.10 -16.38 -14.69
CA ARG A 3 16.03 -14.98 -15.06
C ARG A 3 14.86 -14.80 -16.02
N GLU A 4 13.78 -14.17 -15.55
CA GLU A 4 12.73 -13.72 -16.48
C GLU A 4 13.38 -12.88 -17.58
N LYS A 5 13.23 -13.35 -18.81
CA LYS A 5 13.71 -12.59 -19.97
C LYS A 5 12.87 -11.33 -20.06
N PHE A 6 13.50 -10.17 -19.94
CA PHE A 6 12.86 -8.89 -20.19
C PHE A 6 12.19 -8.92 -21.57
N ARG A 7 10.88 -8.79 -21.59
CA ARG A 7 10.08 -8.64 -22.81
C ARG A 7 9.56 -7.21 -22.87
N ILE A 8 9.81 -6.52 -23.96
CA ILE A 8 9.19 -5.22 -24.22
C ILE A 8 7.70 -5.48 -24.47
N PRO A 9 6.77 -4.90 -23.69
CA PRO A 9 5.34 -5.02 -23.96
C PRO A 9 5.01 -4.45 -25.34
N LEU A 10 4.22 -5.16 -26.12
CA LEU A 10 3.77 -4.72 -27.46
C LEU A 10 2.48 -3.89 -27.37
N SER A 11 1.77 -3.96 -26.25
CA SER A 11 0.53 -3.25 -25.99
C SER A 11 0.47 -2.81 -24.53
N VAL A 12 -0.42 -1.88 -24.23
CA VAL A 12 -0.69 -1.44 -22.84
C VAL A 12 -1.26 -2.59 -22.02
N GLN A 13 -2.10 -3.46 -22.61
CA GLN A 13 -2.62 -4.64 -21.93
C GLN A 13 -1.51 -5.61 -21.50
N ASP A 14 -0.44 -5.76 -22.30
CA ASP A 14 0.71 -6.59 -21.96
C ASP A 14 1.54 -5.99 -20.81
N ALA A 15 1.51 -4.66 -20.67
CA ALA A 15 2.19 -3.97 -19.57
C ALA A 15 1.53 -4.23 -18.23
N ILE A 16 0.23 -4.53 -18.19
CA ILE A 16 -0.52 -4.82 -16.95
C ILE A 16 -0.39 -6.29 -16.58
N PRO A 17 0.07 -6.61 -15.36
CA PRO A 17 0.49 -7.96 -15.00
C PRO A 17 -0.66 -8.95 -14.75
N ILE A 18 -1.93 -8.49 -14.66
CA ILE A 18 -3.08 -9.36 -14.39
C ILE A 18 -3.26 -10.34 -15.56
N ARG A 19 -3.19 -11.64 -15.26
CA ARG A 19 -3.34 -12.69 -16.26
C ARG A 19 -4.79 -13.17 -16.40
N ARG A 20 -5.48 -13.33 -15.28
CA ARG A 20 -6.87 -13.80 -15.21
C ARG A 20 -7.61 -13.10 -14.09
N ILE A 21 -8.90 -12.97 -14.27
CA ILE A 21 -9.86 -12.50 -13.26
C ILE A 21 -10.94 -13.56 -13.08
N PHE A 22 -11.48 -13.68 -11.88
CA PHE A 22 -12.53 -14.64 -11.54
C PHE A 22 -13.75 -13.88 -11.01
N ALA A 23 -14.95 -14.46 -11.21
CA ALA A 23 -16.21 -13.82 -10.82
C ALA A 23 -16.31 -13.52 -9.31
N ASP A 24 -15.59 -14.28 -8.49
CA ASP A 24 -15.47 -14.11 -7.03
C ASP A 24 -14.46 -13.06 -6.60
N GLY A 25 -14.04 -12.18 -7.51
CA GLY A 25 -13.12 -11.09 -7.23
C GLY A 25 -11.66 -11.50 -7.07
N ILE A 26 -11.29 -12.76 -7.31
CA ILE A 26 -9.89 -13.21 -7.28
C ILE A 26 -9.18 -12.78 -8.56
N PHE A 27 -7.96 -12.23 -8.42
CA PHE A 27 -7.07 -11.93 -9.55
C PHE A 27 -5.89 -12.89 -9.54
N GLN A 28 -5.43 -13.27 -10.73
CA GLN A 28 -4.24 -14.09 -10.93
C GLN A 28 -3.15 -13.32 -11.66
N VAL A 29 -1.97 -13.24 -11.04
CA VAL A 29 -0.75 -12.69 -11.61
C VAL A 29 0.34 -13.76 -11.55
N GLY A 30 0.74 -14.29 -12.69
CA GLY A 30 1.63 -15.46 -12.72
C GLY A 30 1.00 -16.68 -12.02
N ASN A 31 1.66 -17.17 -10.98
CA ASN A 31 1.18 -18.24 -10.09
C ASN A 31 0.61 -17.70 -8.75
N GLN A 32 0.54 -16.40 -8.59
CA GLN A 32 0.05 -15.73 -7.41
C GLN A 32 -1.42 -15.36 -7.59
N TYR A 33 -2.22 -15.60 -6.58
CA TYR A 33 -3.63 -15.23 -6.50
C TYR A 33 -3.80 -14.16 -5.44
N SER A 34 -4.68 -13.20 -5.68
CA SER A 34 -4.96 -12.11 -4.75
C SER A 34 -6.44 -11.84 -4.60
N LYS A 35 -6.84 -11.43 -3.41
CA LYS A 35 -8.19 -10.96 -3.08
C LYS A 35 -8.12 -9.69 -2.26
N THR A 36 -9.08 -8.81 -2.41
CA THR A 36 -9.05 -7.46 -1.80
C THR A 36 -10.32 -7.21 -0.99
N TRP A 37 -10.15 -6.58 0.15
CA TRP A 37 -11.20 -6.07 1.03
C TRP A 37 -11.06 -4.55 1.13
N SER A 38 -12.16 -3.83 1.10
CA SER A 38 -12.21 -2.45 1.56
C SER A 38 -12.40 -2.43 3.08
N PHE A 39 -11.88 -1.41 3.75
CA PHE A 39 -12.09 -1.24 5.18
C PHE A 39 -12.21 0.24 5.56
N THR A 40 -12.96 0.50 6.63
CA THR A 40 -13.19 1.87 7.12
C THR A 40 -12.08 2.30 8.08
N ASP A 41 -11.94 3.62 8.25
CA ASP A 41 -11.03 4.19 9.24
C ASP A 41 -11.48 3.86 10.66
N ILE A 42 -10.52 3.88 11.58
CA ILE A 42 -10.74 3.75 13.01
C ILE A 42 -10.46 5.08 13.71
N ASN A 43 -11.13 5.29 14.84
CA ASN A 43 -11.06 6.56 15.56
C ASN A 43 -9.83 6.65 16.48
N TYR A 44 -8.65 6.31 15.92
CA TYR A 44 -7.38 6.22 16.64
C TYR A 44 -6.90 7.56 17.21
N ALA A 45 -7.10 8.67 16.48
CA ALA A 45 -6.56 9.98 16.86
C ALA A 45 -7.06 10.46 18.23
N ILE A 46 -8.34 10.24 18.54
CA ILE A 46 -9.01 10.68 19.77
C ILE A 46 -9.09 9.59 20.86
N ALA A 47 -8.60 8.38 20.57
CA ALA A 47 -8.62 7.27 21.50
C ALA A 47 -7.72 7.53 22.73
N SER A 48 -8.09 6.97 23.88
CA SER A 48 -7.27 6.99 25.09
C SER A 48 -5.95 6.23 24.88
N LYS A 49 -5.00 6.39 25.80
CA LYS A 49 -3.71 5.67 25.70
C LYS A 49 -3.92 4.16 25.84
N GLU A 50 -4.82 3.74 26.71
CA GLU A 50 -5.17 2.34 26.93
C GLU A 50 -5.83 1.74 25.66
N ASP A 51 -6.79 2.47 25.06
CA ASP A 51 -7.45 2.04 23.83
C ASP A 51 -6.47 1.94 22.67
N LYS A 52 -5.54 2.90 22.54
CA LYS A 52 -4.47 2.84 21.51
C LYS A 52 -3.58 1.62 21.67
N THR A 53 -3.28 1.23 22.92
CA THR A 53 -2.50 0.02 23.20
C THR A 53 -3.30 -1.23 22.82
N SER A 54 -4.60 -1.28 23.14
CA SER A 54 -5.46 -2.39 22.72
C SER A 54 -5.56 -2.49 21.21
N MET A 55 -5.82 -1.37 20.52
CA MET A 55 -5.87 -1.32 19.04
C MET A 55 -4.55 -1.78 18.40
N PHE A 56 -3.41 -1.47 19.00
CA PHE A 56 -2.12 -1.95 18.52
C PHE A 56 -1.98 -3.46 18.65
N LEU A 57 -2.43 -4.04 19.76
CA LEU A 57 -2.42 -5.50 19.97
C LEU A 57 -3.35 -6.20 18.96
N ASP A 58 -4.58 -5.70 18.79
CA ASP A 58 -5.54 -6.23 17.83
C ASP A 58 -5.02 -6.15 16.39
N TYR A 59 -4.33 -5.05 16.04
CA TYR A 59 -3.66 -4.90 14.75
C TYR A 59 -2.51 -5.90 14.58
N SER A 60 -1.76 -6.16 15.64
CA SER A 60 -0.69 -7.16 15.62
C SER A 60 -1.25 -8.58 15.43
N GLU A 61 -2.40 -8.90 16.04
CA GLU A 61 -3.09 -10.17 15.84
C GLU A 61 -3.59 -10.32 14.40
N LEU A 62 -4.15 -9.25 13.79
CA LEU A 62 -4.54 -9.22 12.38
C LEU A 62 -3.36 -9.61 11.47
N LEU A 63 -2.17 -9.06 11.71
CA LEU A 63 -0.99 -9.36 10.92
C LEU A 63 -0.46 -10.78 11.21
N ASN A 64 -0.50 -11.21 12.45
CA ASN A 64 -0.08 -12.56 12.86
C ASN A 64 -0.99 -13.68 12.32
N ALA A 65 -2.22 -13.35 11.94
CA ALA A 65 -3.13 -14.30 11.27
C ALA A 65 -2.68 -14.66 9.84
N LEU A 66 -1.75 -13.92 9.25
CA LEU A 66 -1.23 -14.19 7.92
C LEU A 66 -0.24 -15.37 7.95
N ASP A 67 -0.42 -16.34 7.07
CA ASP A 67 0.53 -17.45 6.89
C ASP A 67 1.85 -16.93 6.28
N SER A 68 2.98 -17.56 6.62
CA SER A 68 4.31 -17.21 6.09
C SER A 68 4.45 -17.33 4.55
N GLY A 69 3.53 -18.00 3.87
CA GLY A 69 3.46 -18.09 2.41
C GLY A 69 2.53 -17.07 1.76
N ALA A 70 1.92 -16.19 2.55
CA ALA A 70 1.05 -15.12 2.08
C ALA A 70 1.73 -13.76 2.25
N SER A 71 1.26 -12.76 1.51
CA SER A 71 1.63 -11.36 1.71
C SER A 71 0.36 -10.53 1.81
N ALA A 72 0.40 -9.49 2.63
CA ALA A 72 -0.65 -8.49 2.68
C ALA A 72 -0.14 -7.17 2.11
N LYS A 73 -1.04 -6.41 1.54
CA LYS A 73 -0.80 -5.05 1.05
C LYS A 73 -1.92 -4.15 1.55
N ILE A 74 -1.59 -3.18 2.38
CA ILE A 74 -2.49 -2.09 2.76
C ILE A 74 -2.31 -1.00 1.71
N THR A 75 -3.39 -0.60 1.07
CA THR A 75 -3.39 0.46 0.07
C THR A 75 -4.30 1.60 0.52
N ILE A 76 -3.77 2.81 0.56
CA ILE A 76 -4.52 4.04 0.79
C ILE A 76 -4.57 4.77 -0.54
N TYR A 77 -5.76 5.00 -1.03
CA TYR A 77 -5.99 5.64 -2.31
C TYR A 77 -6.75 6.95 -2.13
N ASN A 78 -6.07 8.05 -2.41
CA ASN A 78 -6.68 9.36 -2.57
C ASN A 78 -7.09 9.50 -4.03
N ARG A 79 -8.36 9.61 -4.31
CA ARG A 79 -8.87 9.89 -5.65
C ARG A 79 -9.73 11.14 -5.68
N ARG A 80 -9.69 11.85 -6.77
CA ARG A 80 -10.62 12.96 -6.98
C ARG A 80 -12.04 12.44 -7.12
N ILE A 81 -13.00 13.11 -6.48
CA ILE A 81 -14.42 12.80 -6.64
C ILE A 81 -14.82 13.03 -8.07
N ASN A 82 -15.41 12.03 -8.69
CA ASN A 82 -16.07 12.18 -9.97
C ASN A 82 -17.36 12.99 -9.79
N LYS A 83 -17.58 14.00 -10.63
CA LYS A 83 -18.79 14.86 -10.58
C LYS A 83 -20.08 14.05 -10.60
N ALA A 84 -20.19 13.03 -11.45
CA ALA A 84 -21.38 12.18 -11.55
C ALA A 84 -21.59 11.32 -10.29
N GLU A 85 -20.52 10.87 -9.64
CA GLU A 85 -20.57 10.13 -8.37
C GLU A 85 -21.00 11.07 -7.22
N PHE A 86 -20.44 12.27 -7.18
CA PHE A 86 -20.85 13.32 -6.24
C PHE A 86 -22.32 13.64 -6.37
N GLU A 87 -22.79 13.87 -7.59
CA GLU A 87 -24.21 14.16 -7.87
C GLU A 87 -25.14 13.05 -7.39
N ARG A 88 -24.76 11.77 -7.58
CA ARG A 88 -25.56 10.62 -7.16
C ARG A 88 -25.53 10.36 -5.64
N SER A 89 -24.38 10.57 -4.99
CA SER A 89 -24.17 10.14 -3.61
C SER A 89 -24.42 11.25 -2.58
N VAL A 90 -24.23 12.50 -2.97
CA VAL A 90 -24.25 13.64 -2.03
C VAL A 90 -25.43 14.57 -2.29
N LEU A 91 -25.83 14.79 -3.55
CA LEU A 91 -26.94 15.68 -3.85
C LEU A 91 -28.28 15.02 -3.52
N LEU A 92 -29.18 15.82 -2.96
CA LEU A 92 -30.53 15.38 -2.66
C LEU A 92 -31.36 15.33 -3.96
N PRO A 93 -31.95 14.18 -4.31
CA PRO A 93 -32.80 14.07 -5.48
C PRO A 93 -34.15 14.81 -5.26
N ASP A 94 -34.73 15.30 -6.31
CA ASP A 94 -36.07 15.89 -6.30
C ASP A 94 -37.10 14.83 -5.93
N LYS A 95 -38.09 15.21 -5.10
CA LYS A 95 -39.13 14.31 -4.60
C LYS A 95 -40.53 14.75 -4.87
N ASP A 96 -40.71 15.91 -5.54
CA ASP A 96 -42.01 16.51 -5.90
C ASP A 96 -42.99 16.65 -4.69
N ASP A 97 -42.36 16.98 -3.50
CA ASP A 97 -43.08 17.13 -2.23
C ASP A 97 -43.21 18.58 -1.76
N GLY A 98 -42.97 19.54 -2.66
CA GLY A 98 -43.02 20.99 -2.39
C GLY A 98 -41.78 21.54 -1.66
N LEU A 99 -40.73 20.71 -1.42
CA LEU A 99 -39.48 21.09 -0.76
C LEU A 99 -38.29 21.12 -1.75
N ASP A 100 -38.53 20.99 -3.04
CA ASP A 100 -37.47 20.87 -4.03
C ASP A 100 -36.68 22.17 -4.19
N GLU A 101 -37.27 23.34 -3.97
CA GLU A 101 -36.55 24.62 -3.94
C GLU A 101 -35.46 24.65 -2.88
N TYR A 102 -35.75 24.14 -1.68
CA TYR A 102 -34.75 24.03 -0.60
C TYR A 102 -33.67 22.97 -0.88
N ARG A 103 -34.03 21.86 -1.56
CA ARG A 103 -33.06 20.87 -2.02
C ARG A 103 -32.12 21.46 -3.05
N HIS A 104 -32.63 22.24 -3.99
CA HIS A 104 -31.79 22.92 -4.99
C HIS A 104 -30.85 23.93 -4.35
N GLU A 105 -31.29 24.74 -3.41
CA GLU A 105 -30.45 25.69 -2.68
C GLU A 105 -29.36 24.95 -1.89
N PHE A 106 -29.72 23.90 -1.18
CA PHE A 106 -28.78 23.05 -0.45
C PHE A 106 -27.76 22.38 -1.39
N ASN A 107 -28.22 21.82 -2.51
CA ASN A 107 -27.38 21.22 -3.53
C ASN A 107 -26.43 22.24 -4.18
N GLN A 108 -26.87 23.46 -4.42
CA GLN A 108 -26.02 24.56 -4.92
C GLN A 108 -24.92 24.90 -3.89
N MET A 109 -25.27 24.99 -2.61
CA MET A 109 -24.29 25.24 -1.53
C MET A 109 -23.24 24.11 -1.48
N LEU A 110 -23.66 22.84 -1.51
CA LEU A 110 -22.75 21.69 -1.52
C LEU A 110 -21.84 21.69 -2.75
N THR A 111 -22.40 21.96 -3.92
CA THR A 111 -21.63 22.02 -5.17
C THR A 111 -20.61 23.17 -5.14
N ALA A 112 -20.99 24.34 -4.64
CA ALA A 112 -20.08 25.47 -4.48
C ALA A 112 -18.96 25.16 -3.49
N GLN A 113 -19.26 24.45 -2.40
CA GLN A 113 -18.28 24.04 -1.39
C GLN A 113 -17.27 23.03 -1.94
N VAL A 114 -17.70 22.06 -2.77
CA VAL A 114 -16.82 21.08 -3.40
C VAL A 114 -15.99 21.69 -4.53
N THR A 115 -16.56 22.60 -5.32
CA THR A 115 -15.83 23.27 -6.41
C THR A 115 -14.91 24.40 -5.94
N GLY A 116 -15.19 25.00 -4.78
CA GLY A 116 -14.44 26.13 -4.23
C GLY A 116 -13.33 25.75 -3.24
N THR A 117 -13.28 24.53 -2.77
CA THR A 117 -12.28 24.04 -1.81
C THR A 117 -11.56 22.83 -2.37
N SER A 118 -10.30 22.63 -1.96
CA SER A 118 -9.49 21.45 -2.26
C SER A 118 -10.06 20.11 -1.70
N ASN A 119 -11.29 20.11 -1.18
CA ASN A 119 -11.96 18.97 -0.56
C ASN A 119 -12.61 18.00 -1.57
N SER A 120 -12.08 17.91 -2.79
CA SER A 120 -12.59 16.98 -3.81
C SER A 120 -11.94 15.59 -3.76
N ILE A 121 -11.27 15.24 -2.66
CA ILE A 121 -10.58 13.96 -2.50
C ILE A 121 -11.37 13.02 -1.59
N VAL A 122 -11.64 11.83 -2.10
CA VAL A 122 -12.09 10.67 -1.31
C VAL A 122 -10.89 9.81 -0.99
N ARG A 123 -10.76 9.41 0.27
CA ARG A 123 -9.71 8.49 0.72
C ARG A 123 -10.29 7.11 0.96
N GLU A 124 -9.90 6.17 0.12
CA GLU A 124 -10.30 4.78 0.20
C GLU A 124 -9.16 3.92 0.74
N ARG A 125 -9.50 2.84 1.45
CA ARG A 125 -8.54 1.94 2.08
C ARG A 125 -8.83 0.52 1.69
N TYR A 126 -7.78 -0.19 1.28
CA TYR A 126 -7.87 -1.56 0.80
C TYR A 126 -6.84 -2.43 1.47
N LEU A 127 -7.23 -3.65 1.80
CA LEU A 127 -6.34 -4.72 2.21
C LEU A 127 -6.37 -5.81 1.13
N THR A 128 -5.25 -6.01 0.46
CA THR A 128 -5.09 -7.05 -0.54
C THR A 128 -4.21 -8.16 0.02
N VAL A 129 -4.75 -9.36 0.12
CA VAL A 129 -3.98 -10.56 0.49
C VAL A 129 -3.64 -11.34 -0.76
N SER A 130 -2.40 -11.83 -0.82
CA SER A 130 -1.87 -12.57 -1.96
C SER A 130 -1.20 -13.85 -1.50
N VAL A 131 -1.38 -14.92 -2.28
CA VAL A 131 -0.83 -16.25 -1.98
C VAL A 131 -0.46 -16.96 -3.26
N VAL A 132 0.62 -17.75 -3.21
CA VAL A 132 0.99 -18.67 -4.30
C VAL A 132 0.26 -19.98 -4.08
N LYS A 133 -0.56 -20.39 -5.06
CA LYS A 133 -1.30 -21.65 -5.06
C LYS A 133 -1.21 -22.32 -6.43
N ARG A 134 -1.46 -23.63 -6.48
CA ARG A 134 -1.39 -24.42 -7.72
C ARG A 134 -2.53 -24.11 -8.68
N ASN A 135 -3.70 -23.84 -8.12
CA ASN A 135 -4.93 -23.57 -8.88
C ASN A 135 -5.85 -22.58 -8.13
N ALA A 136 -6.89 -22.13 -8.82
CA ALA A 136 -7.84 -21.18 -8.29
C ALA A 136 -8.71 -21.74 -7.14
N ASP A 137 -8.99 -23.05 -7.12
CA ASP A 137 -9.85 -23.66 -6.09
C ASP A 137 -9.12 -23.74 -4.74
N GLU A 138 -7.82 -24.04 -4.75
CA GLU A 138 -6.98 -23.94 -3.56
C GLU A 138 -6.91 -22.48 -3.04
N ALA A 139 -6.83 -21.51 -3.96
CA ALA A 139 -6.83 -20.10 -3.60
C ALA A 139 -8.19 -19.66 -2.99
N ARG A 140 -9.32 -20.12 -3.55
CA ARG A 140 -10.66 -19.87 -2.99
C ARG A 140 -10.81 -20.39 -1.57
N SER A 141 -10.40 -21.63 -1.35
CA SER A 141 -10.45 -22.24 -0.01
C SER A 141 -9.58 -21.47 0.99
N TYR A 142 -8.42 -21.01 0.55
CA TYR A 142 -7.54 -20.17 1.37
C TYR A 142 -8.19 -18.83 1.71
N PHE A 143 -8.69 -18.09 0.72
CA PHE A 143 -9.31 -16.77 0.94
C PHE A 143 -10.62 -16.83 1.72
N ALA A 144 -11.39 -17.93 1.61
CA ALA A 144 -12.59 -18.12 2.43
C ALA A 144 -12.23 -18.20 3.92
N ARG A 145 -11.17 -18.94 4.29
CA ARG A 145 -10.69 -19.05 5.67
C ARG A 145 -10.10 -17.71 6.15
N VAL A 146 -9.10 -17.21 5.46
CA VAL A 146 -8.37 -16.00 5.87
C VAL A 146 -9.27 -14.77 5.84
N GLY A 147 -10.20 -14.69 4.87
CA GLY A 147 -11.15 -13.57 4.78
C GLY A 147 -12.05 -13.46 6.00
N THR A 148 -12.53 -14.59 6.55
CA THR A 148 -13.33 -14.60 7.78
C THR A 148 -12.51 -14.08 8.96
N ASP A 149 -11.27 -14.55 9.11
CA ASP A 149 -10.37 -14.11 10.18
C ASP A 149 -10.06 -12.61 10.05
N LEU A 150 -9.74 -12.13 8.85
CA LEU A 150 -9.47 -10.70 8.59
C LEU A 150 -10.66 -9.80 8.93
N VAL A 151 -11.88 -10.17 8.50
CA VAL A 151 -13.09 -9.39 8.80
C VAL A 151 -13.34 -9.36 10.31
N THR A 152 -13.11 -10.47 11.02
CA THR A 152 -13.25 -10.54 12.47
C THR A 152 -12.26 -9.63 13.21
N HIS A 153 -10.97 -9.68 12.83
CA HIS A 153 -9.94 -8.82 13.45
C HIS A 153 -10.15 -7.34 13.13
N LEU A 154 -10.56 -7.00 11.89
CA LEU A 154 -10.90 -5.62 11.56
C LEU A 154 -12.13 -5.12 12.32
N ALA A 155 -13.12 -5.98 12.57
CA ALA A 155 -14.27 -5.63 13.40
C ALA A 155 -13.88 -5.39 14.88
N GLN A 156 -12.91 -6.14 15.42
CA GLN A 156 -12.33 -5.88 16.75
C GLN A 156 -11.69 -4.50 16.84
N LEU A 157 -11.02 -4.07 15.76
CA LEU A 157 -10.50 -2.70 15.61
C LEU A 157 -11.58 -1.64 15.39
N SER A 158 -12.87 -2.00 15.46
CA SER A 158 -14.00 -1.11 15.12
C SER A 158 -14.00 -0.63 13.66
N SER A 159 -13.34 -1.35 12.76
CA SER A 159 -13.36 -1.12 11.33
C SER A 159 -14.35 -2.06 10.64
N VAL A 160 -15.14 -1.53 9.72
CA VAL A 160 -16.03 -2.35 8.87
C VAL A 160 -15.26 -2.76 7.64
N ALA A 161 -15.08 -4.06 7.47
CA ALA A 161 -14.42 -4.63 6.30
C ALA A 161 -15.42 -5.30 5.36
N GLN A 162 -15.30 -5.07 4.07
CA GLN A 162 -16.12 -5.65 3.02
C GLN A 162 -15.25 -6.26 1.93
N GLU A 163 -15.54 -7.52 1.58
CA GLU A 163 -14.91 -8.17 0.45
C GLU A 163 -15.34 -7.51 -0.87
N LEU A 164 -14.37 -7.14 -1.70
CA LEU A 164 -14.65 -6.51 -2.98
C LEU A 164 -15.02 -7.55 -4.04
N THR A 165 -16.08 -7.26 -4.77
CA THR A 165 -16.48 -7.98 -5.97
C THR A 165 -15.48 -7.76 -7.10
N LEU A 166 -15.58 -8.56 -8.16
CA LEU A 166 -14.78 -8.38 -9.38
C LEU A 166 -14.90 -6.95 -9.93
N THR A 167 -16.13 -6.43 -10.03
CA THR A 167 -16.39 -5.12 -10.60
C THR A 167 -15.79 -4.01 -9.75
N GLU A 168 -15.96 -4.04 -8.44
CA GLU A 168 -15.39 -3.05 -7.51
C GLU A 168 -13.85 -3.06 -7.57
N ARG A 169 -13.22 -4.23 -7.64
CA ARG A 169 -11.75 -4.30 -7.81
C ARG A 169 -11.28 -3.72 -9.14
N LEU A 170 -12.01 -3.95 -10.24
CA LEU A 170 -11.67 -3.37 -11.53
C LEU A 170 -11.87 -1.85 -11.55
N HIS A 171 -12.85 -1.33 -10.79
CA HIS A 171 -13.05 0.12 -10.64
C HIS A 171 -11.85 0.83 -10.05
N ILE A 172 -11.16 0.24 -9.05
CA ILE A 172 -9.94 0.82 -8.48
C ILE A 172 -8.92 1.14 -9.58
N PHE A 173 -8.71 0.20 -10.51
CA PHE A 173 -7.75 0.38 -11.60
C PHE A 173 -8.27 1.36 -12.66
N ARG A 174 -9.57 1.32 -12.95
CA ARG A 174 -10.18 2.25 -13.90
C ARG A 174 -10.08 3.69 -13.41
N ASP A 175 -10.39 3.93 -12.14
CA ASP A 175 -10.29 5.25 -11.52
C ASP A 175 -8.84 5.75 -11.56
N PHE A 176 -7.88 4.88 -11.25
CA PHE A 176 -6.47 5.24 -11.30
C PHE A 176 -5.98 5.54 -12.73
N PHE A 177 -6.29 4.67 -13.69
CA PHE A 177 -5.77 4.80 -15.05
C PHE A 177 -6.53 5.81 -15.92
N LYS A 178 -7.83 5.91 -15.78
CA LYS A 178 -8.66 6.78 -16.65
C LYS A 178 -9.13 8.04 -15.92
N GLY A 179 -9.39 7.99 -14.62
CA GLY A 179 -9.83 9.12 -13.82
C GLY A 179 -11.10 9.84 -14.35
N GLY A 180 -11.62 10.77 -13.57
CA GLY A 180 -12.70 11.67 -14.00
C GLY A 180 -13.98 10.99 -14.49
N GLU A 181 -14.65 11.59 -15.46
CA GLU A 181 -15.95 11.12 -15.96
C GLU A 181 -15.89 9.74 -16.63
N GLN A 182 -14.76 9.35 -17.18
CA GLN A 182 -14.57 8.04 -17.81
C GLN A 182 -14.61 6.89 -16.81
N ALA A 183 -14.35 7.15 -15.53
CA ALA A 183 -14.40 6.14 -14.48
C ALA A 183 -15.84 5.68 -14.14
N ALA A 184 -16.87 6.47 -14.45
CA ALA A 184 -18.26 6.18 -14.08
C ALA A 184 -18.95 5.05 -14.88
N ALA A 185 -18.29 4.43 -15.86
CA ALA A 185 -18.89 3.39 -16.68
C ALA A 185 -19.04 2.06 -15.91
N GLU A 186 -20.19 1.39 -16.07
CA GLU A 186 -20.43 0.06 -15.50
C GLU A 186 -19.69 -1.05 -16.28
N PHE A 187 -19.14 -2.01 -15.54
CA PHE A 187 -18.49 -3.18 -16.11
C PHE A 187 -19.42 -4.38 -16.15
N ASN A 188 -19.63 -4.94 -17.34
CA ASN A 188 -20.35 -6.19 -17.52
C ASN A 188 -19.46 -7.22 -18.23
N ILE A 189 -18.95 -8.19 -17.48
CA ILE A 189 -18.03 -9.21 -17.99
C ILE A 189 -18.64 -10.03 -19.13
N HIS A 190 -19.95 -10.29 -19.08
CA HIS A 190 -20.61 -11.09 -20.11
C HIS A 190 -20.76 -10.33 -21.43
N GLU A 191 -21.02 -9.02 -21.37
CA GLU A 191 -21.08 -8.17 -22.57
C GLU A 191 -19.71 -8.00 -23.20
N HIS A 192 -18.68 -7.76 -22.41
CA HIS A 192 -17.29 -7.67 -22.90
C HIS A 192 -16.84 -8.98 -23.57
N ALA A 193 -17.13 -10.11 -22.92
CA ALA A 193 -16.81 -11.43 -23.50
C ALA A 193 -17.57 -11.69 -24.81
N LYS A 194 -18.85 -11.34 -24.90
CA LYS A 194 -19.65 -11.47 -26.14
C LYS A 194 -19.10 -10.62 -27.29
N ARG A 195 -18.55 -9.45 -26.98
CA ARG A 195 -17.92 -8.54 -27.97
C ARG A 195 -16.50 -8.96 -28.34
N GLY A 196 -15.96 -10.02 -27.74
CA GLY A 196 -14.57 -10.46 -27.95
C GLY A 196 -13.52 -9.50 -27.38
N GLN A 197 -13.93 -8.59 -26.49
CA GLN A 197 -13.04 -7.62 -25.85
C GLN A 197 -12.32 -8.25 -24.65
N HIS A 198 -11.05 -7.92 -24.47
CA HIS A 198 -10.33 -8.34 -23.31
C HIS A 198 -10.73 -7.48 -22.10
N PHE A 199 -10.84 -8.07 -20.89
CA PHE A 199 -11.24 -7.34 -19.68
C PHE A 199 -10.35 -6.12 -19.36
N LYS A 200 -9.09 -6.15 -19.77
CA LYS A 200 -8.15 -5.03 -19.58
C LYS A 200 -8.52 -3.80 -20.41
N ASP A 201 -9.20 -3.97 -21.55
CA ASP A 201 -9.61 -2.85 -22.40
C ASP A 201 -10.54 -1.89 -21.66
N TRP A 202 -11.24 -2.38 -20.64
CA TRP A 202 -12.16 -1.59 -19.87
C TRP A 202 -11.47 -0.56 -18.95
N PHE A 203 -10.28 -0.86 -18.43
CA PHE A 203 -9.61 0.00 -17.45
C PHE A 203 -8.21 0.48 -17.88
N CYS A 204 -7.59 -0.13 -18.90
CA CYS A 204 -6.29 0.32 -19.40
C CYS A 204 -6.35 1.76 -19.91
N PRO A 205 -5.30 2.56 -19.71
CA PRO A 205 -5.11 3.81 -20.44
C PRO A 205 -4.84 3.52 -21.93
N ASP A 206 -4.93 4.54 -22.78
CA ASP A 206 -4.68 4.40 -24.20
C ASP A 206 -3.16 4.35 -24.50
N SER A 207 -2.35 5.00 -23.66
CA SER A 207 -0.88 4.99 -23.75
C SER A 207 -0.20 4.92 -22.39
N MET A 208 0.97 4.27 -22.37
CA MET A 208 1.90 4.23 -21.24
C MET A 208 3.32 4.47 -21.71
N GLU A 209 3.98 5.47 -21.17
CA GLU A 209 5.38 5.78 -21.43
C GLU A 209 6.16 5.78 -20.12
N PHE A 210 7.29 5.07 -20.07
CA PHE A 210 8.15 5.01 -18.88
C PHE A 210 9.49 5.65 -19.14
N SER A 211 9.84 6.65 -18.32
CA SER A 211 11.11 7.36 -18.31
C SER A 211 11.96 6.94 -17.13
N ALA A 212 13.14 7.55 -16.98
CA ALA A 212 14.07 7.20 -15.91
C ALA A 212 13.51 7.46 -14.50
N ASP A 213 12.74 8.54 -14.32
CA ASP A 213 12.29 9.04 -13.02
C ASP A 213 10.78 9.32 -12.95
N HIS A 214 10.06 9.13 -14.03
CA HIS A 214 8.61 9.32 -14.11
C HIS A 214 8.01 8.46 -15.22
N PHE A 215 6.69 8.44 -15.30
CA PHE A 215 5.94 7.81 -16.39
C PHE A 215 4.80 8.73 -16.84
N LYS A 216 4.22 8.40 -17.99
CA LYS A 216 2.99 9.03 -18.49
C LYS A 216 1.90 7.99 -18.66
N LEU A 217 0.69 8.37 -18.31
CA LEU A 217 -0.55 7.66 -18.59
C LEU A 217 -1.44 8.62 -19.38
N ASP A 218 -1.55 8.41 -20.68
CA ASP A 218 -2.19 9.34 -21.61
C ASP A 218 -1.59 10.76 -21.48
N ALA A 219 -2.36 11.74 -21.04
CA ALA A 219 -1.89 13.11 -20.84
C ALA A 219 -1.31 13.37 -19.43
N ARG A 220 -1.49 12.46 -18.47
CA ARG A 220 -1.08 12.66 -17.07
C ARG A 220 0.32 12.15 -16.83
N TYR A 221 1.05 12.83 -15.97
CA TYR A 221 2.36 12.43 -15.49
C TYR A 221 2.25 11.72 -14.15
N GLY A 222 3.10 10.73 -13.91
CA GLY A 222 3.14 10.01 -12.64
C GLY A 222 4.57 9.71 -12.21
N ARG A 223 4.76 9.56 -10.91
CA ARG A 223 6.05 9.18 -10.32
C ARG A 223 5.85 8.21 -9.19
N VAL A 224 6.65 7.16 -9.18
CA VAL A 224 6.70 6.21 -8.07
C VAL A 224 7.87 6.56 -7.16
N LEU A 225 7.56 6.68 -5.87
CA LEU A 225 8.50 6.87 -4.80
C LEU A 225 8.47 5.64 -3.87
N TYR A 226 9.54 5.46 -3.12
CA TYR A 226 9.62 4.45 -2.06
C TYR A 226 10.27 5.03 -0.81
N LEU A 227 9.95 4.48 0.33
CA LEU A 227 10.59 4.83 1.58
C LEU A 227 11.94 4.11 1.66
N GLN A 228 13.02 4.87 1.50
CA GLN A 228 14.39 4.37 1.45
C GLN A 228 14.97 4.18 2.84
N ASP A 229 14.86 5.22 3.67
CA ASP A 229 15.37 5.21 5.03
C ASP A 229 14.25 5.51 6.03
N TYR A 230 14.22 4.73 7.09
CA TYR A 230 13.24 4.79 8.16
C TYR A 230 13.88 5.43 9.39
N ALA A 231 13.12 6.33 10.05
CA ALA A 231 13.52 6.80 11.37
C ALA A 231 13.49 5.66 12.39
N SER A 232 14.30 5.74 13.43
CA SER A 232 14.26 4.80 14.56
C SER A 232 12.90 4.80 15.29
N TYR A 233 12.17 5.89 15.18
CA TYR A 233 10.79 6.01 15.65
C TYR A 233 9.96 6.77 14.62
N ILE A 234 8.90 6.15 14.10
CA ILE A 234 7.95 6.74 13.16
C ILE A 234 6.70 7.14 13.94
N LYS A 235 6.29 8.40 13.79
CA LYS A 235 5.06 8.90 14.42
C LYS A 235 3.82 8.34 13.73
N ASP A 236 2.77 8.11 14.48
CA ASP A 236 1.47 7.63 13.97
C ASP A 236 0.89 8.51 12.85
N SER A 237 1.19 9.82 12.88
CA SER A 237 0.73 10.77 11.86
C SER A 237 1.47 10.70 10.52
N PHE A 238 2.57 9.97 10.41
CA PHE A 238 3.44 9.97 9.22
C PHE A 238 2.69 9.60 7.93
N VAL A 239 1.98 8.47 7.93
CA VAL A 239 1.23 8.01 6.75
C VAL A 239 0.08 8.96 6.44
N SER A 240 -0.61 9.47 7.47
CA SER A 240 -1.69 10.43 7.31
C SER A 240 -1.20 11.73 6.67
N GLU A 241 -0.05 12.28 7.14
CA GLU A 241 0.55 13.49 6.59
C GLU A 241 1.07 13.29 5.15
N LEU A 242 1.60 12.10 4.81
CA LEU A 242 1.97 11.78 3.42
C LEU A 242 0.76 11.72 2.49
N CYS A 243 -0.37 11.23 3.00
CA CYS A 243 -1.61 11.15 2.24
C CYS A 243 -2.43 12.46 2.28
N ASP A 244 -1.96 13.50 2.97
CA ASP A 244 -2.67 14.78 3.07
C ASP A 244 -2.29 15.74 1.93
N ILE A 245 -2.14 15.22 0.75
CA ILE A 245 -1.90 15.97 -0.48
C ILE A 245 -3.17 15.96 -1.33
N ASP A 246 -3.54 17.13 -1.85
CA ASP A 246 -4.74 17.30 -2.69
C ASP A 246 -4.47 16.85 -4.15
N ARG A 247 -4.11 15.57 -4.31
CA ARG A 247 -3.78 14.95 -5.60
C ARG A 247 -4.21 13.48 -5.62
N ASP A 248 -4.33 12.95 -6.81
CA ASP A 248 -4.45 11.50 -7.00
C ASP A 248 -3.15 10.84 -6.51
N LEU A 249 -3.24 10.13 -5.40
CA LEU A 249 -2.13 9.47 -4.76
C LEU A 249 -2.56 8.08 -4.30
N MET A 250 -1.72 7.09 -4.55
CA MET A 250 -1.88 5.77 -3.97
C MET A 250 -0.61 5.41 -3.19
N LEU A 251 -0.77 5.17 -1.90
CA LEU A 251 0.28 4.68 -1.01
C LEU A 251 0.01 3.23 -0.67
N SER A 252 1.02 2.38 -0.79
CA SER A 252 0.91 0.97 -0.45
C SER A 252 2.00 0.56 0.53
N ILE A 253 1.59 -0.23 1.52
CA ILE A 253 2.46 -0.87 2.51
C ILE A 253 2.37 -2.38 2.26
N ASP A 254 3.42 -2.94 1.67
CA ASP A 254 3.56 -4.39 1.52
C ASP A 254 4.07 -4.99 2.82
N ILE A 255 3.41 -6.03 3.32
CA ILE A 255 3.72 -6.74 4.56
C ILE A 255 3.98 -8.20 4.23
N LEU A 256 5.18 -8.66 4.55
CA LEU A 256 5.65 -10.02 4.25
C LEU A 256 6.04 -10.73 5.53
N PRO A 257 5.25 -11.69 5.99
CA PRO A 257 5.63 -12.54 7.10
C PRO A 257 6.89 -13.36 6.76
N VAL A 258 7.88 -13.33 7.64
CA VAL A 258 9.10 -14.13 7.52
C VAL A 258 8.89 -15.46 8.27
N PRO A 259 9.27 -16.63 7.68
CA PRO A 259 9.26 -17.89 8.42
C PRO A 259 10.09 -17.77 9.71
N THR A 260 9.55 -18.26 10.83
CA THR A 260 10.17 -18.08 12.16
C THR A 260 11.60 -18.63 12.23
N ASP A 261 11.87 -19.76 11.57
CA ASP A 261 13.20 -20.36 11.49
C ASP A 261 14.20 -19.52 10.67
N GLU A 262 13.72 -18.85 9.63
CA GLU A 262 14.53 -17.93 8.82
C GLU A 262 14.79 -16.64 9.59
N ALA A 263 13.76 -16.08 10.22
CA ALA A 263 13.86 -14.89 11.07
C ALA A 263 14.85 -15.11 12.22
N ALA A 264 14.77 -16.25 12.93
CA ALA A 264 15.69 -16.59 14.01
C ALA A 264 17.15 -16.69 13.52
N ARG A 265 17.38 -17.36 12.40
CA ARG A 265 18.73 -17.46 11.80
C ARG A 265 19.28 -16.09 11.40
N GLN A 266 18.44 -15.22 10.85
CA GLN A 266 18.84 -13.89 10.42
C GLN A 266 19.22 -13.01 11.63
N LEU A 267 18.39 -13.01 12.69
CA LEU A 267 18.66 -12.26 13.92
C LEU A 267 19.91 -12.78 14.65
N GLN A 268 20.10 -14.11 14.72
CA GLN A 268 21.32 -14.72 15.29
C GLN A 268 22.57 -14.29 14.51
N SER A 269 22.51 -14.29 13.17
CA SER A 269 23.63 -13.83 12.34
C SER A 269 23.92 -12.34 12.55
N THR A 270 22.87 -11.51 12.66
CA THR A 270 23.00 -10.07 12.95
C THR A 270 23.63 -9.86 14.33
N LEU A 271 23.15 -10.56 15.36
CA LEU A 271 23.69 -10.48 16.72
C LEU A 271 25.17 -10.86 16.77
N LEU A 272 25.54 -11.95 16.10
CA LEU A 272 26.95 -12.36 16.01
C LEU A 272 27.82 -11.29 15.34
N GLY A 273 27.30 -10.64 14.28
CA GLY A 273 27.99 -9.52 13.63
C GLY A 273 28.19 -8.32 14.56
N VAL A 274 27.15 -7.94 15.31
CA VAL A 274 27.22 -6.85 16.29
C VAL A 274 28.21 -7.19 17.42
N GLU A 275 28.14 -8.39 17.99
CA GLU A 275 29.06 -8.81 19.04
C GLU A 275 30.52 -8.86 18.56
N THR A 276 30.75 -9.28 17.31
CA THR A 276 32.06 -9.24 16.67
C THR A 276 32.56 -7.79 16.53
N ASN A 277 31.71 -6.86 16.15
CA ASN A 277 32.07 -5.45 16.04
C ASN A 277 32.41 -4.85 17.40
N VAL A 278 31.64 -5.15 18.44
CA VAL A 278 31.94 -4.74 19.83
C VAL A 278 33.27 -5.29 20.29
N ALA A 279 33.52 -6.59 20.08
CA ALA A 279 34.79 -7.23 20.45
C ALA A 279 36.00 -6.63 19.71
N ASN A 280 35.84 -6.36 18.41
CA ASN A 280 36.90 -5.72 17.62
C ASN A 280 37.14 -4.28 18.05
N TRP A 281 36.11 -3.55 18.42
CA TRP A 281 36.26 -2.21 18.98
C TRP A 281 37.01 -2.24 20.31
N GLN A 282 36.64 -3.13 21.24
CA GLN A 282 37.32 -3.30 22.52
C GLN A 282 38.80 -3.68 22.33
N ARG A 283 39.11 -4.61 21.40
CA ARG A 283 40.51 -4.99 21.08
C ARG A 283 41.32 -3.79 20.60
N ARG A 284 40.74 -2.92 19.75
CA ARG A 284 41.41 -1.69 19.28
C ARG A 284 41.66 -0.71 20.40
N GLN A 285 40.70 -0.51 21.33
CA GLN A 285 40.90 0.35 22.49
C GLN A 285 42.00 -0.18 23.41
N ASN A 286 42.01 -1.48 23.68
CA ASN A 286 43.05 -2.13 24.49
C ASN A 286 44.44 -2.00 23.85
N ALA A 287 44.54 -2.15 22.52
CA ALA A 287 45.81 -1.96 21.79
C ALA A 287 46.31 -0.50 21.89
N ASN A 288 45.40 0.47 22.06
CA ASN A 288 45.71 1.89 22.26
C ASN A 288 45.89 2.25 23.76
N ASN A 289 45.99 1.27 24.65
CA ASN A 289 46.11 1.43 26.13
C ASN A 289 44.92 2.19 26.76
N ASN A 290 43.75 2.21 26.10
CA ASN A 290 42.54 2.86 26.61
C ASN A 290 41.58 1.82 27.21
N PHE A 291 41.94 1.26 28.34
CA PHE A 291 41.21 0.17 29.02
C PHE A 291 39.90 0.62 29.67
N ALA A 292 39.70 1.94 29.86
CA ALA A 292 38.50 2.49 30.45
C ALA A 292 37.46 2.94 29.41
N ALA A 293 37.73 2.68 28.12
CA ALA A 293 36.80 3.08 27.05
C ALA A 293 35.49 2.27 27.13
N THR A 294 34.39 2.98 27.27
CA THR A 294 33.03 2.39 27.18
C THR A 294 32.65 2.17 25.73
N VAL A 295 31.96 1.07 25.47
CA VAL A 295 31.42 0.75 24.14
C VAL A 295 30.56 1.93 23.66
N PRO A 296 30.67 2.37 22.39
CA PRO A 296 29.80 3.42 21.82
C PRO A 296 28.34 3.08 22.02
N TYR A 297 27.55 4.09 22.38
CA TYR A 297 26.13 3.96 22.68
C TYR A 297 25.36 3.24 21.54
N ASP A 298 25.65 3.59 20.28
CA ASP A 298 24.98 3.03 19.11
C ASP A 298 25.22 1.50 18.99
N MET A 299 26.44 1.02 19.29
CA MET A 299 26.73 -0.41 19.26
C MET A 299 26.04 -1.16 20.40
N GLU A 300 25.96 -0.54 21.59
CA GLU A 300 25.27 -1.14 22.73
C GLU A 300 23.75 -1.17 22.52
N LEU A 301 23.20 -0.10 21.93
CA LEU A 301 21.78 -0.02 21.57
C LEU A 301 21.45 -1.10 20.54
N GLN A 302 22.22 -1.19 19.46
CA GLN A 302 22.00 -2.19 18.41
C GLN A 302 22.07 -3.61 18.95
N ARG A 303 23.04 -3.88 19.88
CA ARG A 303 23.16 -5.18 20.56
C ARG A 303 21.93 -5.51 21.39
N LYS A 304 21.43 -4.53 22.14
CA LYS A 304 20.26 -4.69 23.00
C LYS A 304 18.99 -4.93 22.17
N GLU A 305 18.75 -4.12 21.16
CA GLU A 305 17.60 -4.24 20.26
C GLU A 305 17.58 -5.60 19.54
N THR A 306 18.72 -6.04 19.00
CA THR A 306 18.82 -7.36 18.34
C THR A 306 18.54 -8.51 19.29
N LYS A 307 18.98 -8.42 20.55
CA LYS A 307 18.66 -9.42 21.58
C LYS A 307 17.20 -9.43 21.94
N GLU A 308 16.59 -8.26 22.14
CA GLU A 308 15.17 -8.13 22.43
C GLU A 308 14.32 -8.71 21.30
N MET A 309 14.65 -8.41 20.04
CA MET A 309 13.96 -8.99 18.87
C MET A 309 14.09 -10.53 18.83
N LEU A 310 15.25 -11.08 19.17
CA LEU A 310 15.44 -12.53 19.22
C LEU A 310 14.64 -13.17 20.35
N ASP A 311 14.58 -12.54 21.51
CA ASP A 311 13.79 -12.99 22.65
C ASP A 311 12.28 -12.91 22.35
N ASP A 312 11.83 -11.86 21.69
CA ASP A 312 10.43 -11.69 21.25
C ASP A 312 10.01 -12.81 20.28
N LEU A 313 10.89 -13.15 19.34
CA LEU A 313 10.63 -14.21 18.37
C LEU A 313 10.63 -15.61 19.01
N THR A 314 11.54 -15.87 19.97
CA THR A 314 11.75 -17.23 20.51
C THR A 314 10.93 -17.53 21.76
N THR A 315 10.62 -16.52 22.57
CA THR A 315 9.93 -16.67 23.87
C THR A 315 8.53 -16.11 23.90
N ARG A 316 8.24 -15.09 23.09
CA ARG A 316 6.93 -14.38 23.10
C ARG A 316 6.07 -14.71 21.89
N ASP A 317 6.47 -15.67 21.07
CA ASP A 317 5.74 -16.13 19.87
C ASP A 317 5.38 -15.00 18.88
N GLN A 318 6.19 -13.94 18.86
CA GLN A 318 6.02 -12.84 17.93
C GLN A 318 6.56 -13.23 16.54
N ARG A 319 6.02 -12.58 15.50
CA ARG A 319 6.43 -12.83 14.11
C ARG A 319 7.19 -11.64 13.55
N MET A 320 8.27 -11.94 12.85
CA MET A 320 9.00 -10.93 12.08
C MET A 320 8.33 -10.74 10.72
N MET A 321 8.19 -9.48 10.32
CA MET A 321 7.62 -9.10 9.02
C MET A 321 8.53 -8.09 8.35
N PHE A 322 8.66 -8.19 7.02
CA PHE A 322 9.26 -7.12 6.22
C PHE A 322 8.18 -6.17 5.74
N GLY A 323 8.41 -4.87 5.89
CA GLY A 323 7.58 -3.81 5.38
C GLY A 323 8.26 -3.08 4.21
N LEU A 324 7.50 -2.83 3.14
CA LEU A 324 7.92 -1.96 2.04
C LEU A 324 6.85 -0.91 1.81
N VAL A 325 7.21 0.35 1.98
CA VAL A 325 6.32 1.48 1.71
C VAL A 325 6.66 2.07 0.34
N THR A 326 5.68 2.04 -0.55
CA THR A 326 5.75 2.64 -1.87
C THR A 326 4.57 3.56 -2.10
N LEU A 327 4.75 4.60 -2.88
CA LEU A 327 3.66 5.49 -3.26
C LEU A 327 3.80 5.95 -4.71
N VAL A 328 2.68 6.20 -5.34
CA VAL A 328 2.58 6.82 -6.65
C VAL A 328 1.67 8.04 -6.55
N HIS A 329 2.07 9.13 -7.17
CA HIS A 329 1.22 10.30 -7.34
C HIS A 329 1.13 10.71 -8.80
N LEU A 330 0.00 11.30 -9.19
CA LEU A 330 -0.28 11.75 -10.55
C LEU A 330 -0.45 13.27 -10.58
N ALA A 331 -0.06 13.88 -11.69
CA ALA A 331 -0.21 15.30 -11.94
C ALA A 331 -0.54 15.55 -13.43
N ASP A 332 -1.13 16.71 -13.71
CA ASP A 332 -1.55 17.07 -15.07
C ASP A 332 -0.36 17.52 -15.95
N ASN A 333 0.73 17.97 -15.35
CA ASN A 333 1.96 18.36 -16.03
C ASN A 333 3.20 18.02 -15.20
N LYS A 334 4.39 18.13 -15.84
CA LYS A 334 5.65 17.74 -15.20
C LYS A 334 6.08 18.69 -14.08
N GLU A 335 5.85 19.99 -14.24
CA GLU A 335 6.19 21.00 -13.23
C GLU A 335 5.42 20.77 -11.94
N GLN A 336 4.12 20.44 -12.05
CA GLN A 336 3.29 20.08 -10.92
C GLN A 336 3.76 18.78 -10.28
N LEU A 337 4.12 17.76 -11.09
CA LEU A 337 4.66 16.50 -10.61
C LEU A 337 5.93 16.72 -9.77
N ASP A 338 6.85 17.56 -10.25
CA ASP A 338 8.09 17.87 -9.56
C ASP A 338 7.83 18.63 -8.24
N SER A 339 6.93 19.62 -8.24
CA SER A 339 6.51 20.36 -7.05
C SER A 339 5.86 19.47 -6.00
N ASP A 340 4.95 18.59 -6.41
CA ASP A 340 4.27 17.65 -5.51
C ASP A 340 5.27 16.63 -4.93
N THR A 341 6.26 16.18 -5.72
CA THR A 341 7.34 15.31 -5.24
C THR A 341 8.17 15.98 -4.14
N GLU A 342 8.55 17.26 -4.31
CA GLU A 342 9.30 17.99 -3.28
C GLU A 342 8.48 18.17 -1.99
N THR A 343 7.17 18.36 -2.10
CA THR A 343 6.26 18.41 -0.95
C THR A 343 6.29 17.08 -0.19
N LEU A 344 6.19 15.95 -0.89
CA LEU A 344 6.26 14.61 -0.30
C LEU A 344 7.63 14.36 0.36
N TYR A 345 8.73 14.77 -0.28
CA TYR A 345 10.07 14.67 0.31
C TYR A 345 10.21 15.51 1.58
N SER A 346 9.67 16.73 1.56
CA SER A 346 9.67 17.62 2.72
C SER A 346 8.89 17.01 3.90
N THR A 347 7.72 16.43 3.61
CA THR A 347 6.90 15.74 4.62
C THR A 347 7.64 14.55 5.22
N ALA A 348 8.30 13.73 4.41
CA ALA A 348 9.08 12.60 4.92
C ALA A 348 10.26 13.05 5.79
N ARG A 349 11.03 14.08 5.36
CA ARG A 349 12.14 14.64 6.12
C ARG A 349 11.71 15.21 7.48
N LYS A 350 10.51 15.81 7.58
CA LYS A 350 9.91 16.27 8.85
C LYS A 350 9.78 15.15 9.87
N HIS A 351 9.60 13.92 9.40
CA HIS A 351 9.53 12.70 10.22
C HIS A 351 10.86 11.92 10.29
N LEU A 352 11.98 12.53 9.88
CA LEU A 352 13.31 11.91 9.82
C LEU A 352 13.35 10.66 8.93
N CYS A 353 12.44 10.57 7.98
CA CYS A 353 12.38 9.51 6.98
C CYS A 353 12.85 10.05 5.62
N GLN A 354 13.34 9.17 4.76
CA GLN A 354 13.77 9.54 3.42
C GLN A 354 12.94 8.82 2.36
N LEU A 355 12.17 9.59 1.59
CA LEU A 355 11.57 9.11 0.35
C LEU A 355 12.56 9.29 -0.80
N SER A 356 12.57 8.36 -1.74
CA SER A 356 13.38 8.41 -2.96
C SER A 356 12.58 8.00 -4.19
N THR A 357 12.94 8.58 -5.33
CA THR A 357 12.35 8.20 -6.62
C THR A 357 12.97 6.91 -7.13
N LEU A 358 12.14 5.96 -7.57
CA LEU A 358 12.59 4.77 -8.27
C LEU A 358 13.12 5.16 -9.66
N ARG A 359 14.45 5.13 -9.83
CA ARG A 359 15.08 5.42 -11.13
C ARG A 359 15.17 4.15 -11.96
N TRP A 360 14.72 4.25 -13.24
CA TRP A 360 14.72 3.15 -14.23
C TRP A 360 13.82 1.95 -13.85
N GLN A 361 13.05 2.07 -12.76
CA GLN A 361 12.16 1.03 -12.23
C GLN A 361 10.73 1.56 -12.03
N GLN A 362 10.34 2.62 -12.75
CA GLN A 362 9.02 3.24 -12.59
C GLN A 362 7.89 2.26 -12.90
N LYS A 363 8.05 1.39 -13.90
CA LYS A 363 7.07 0.35 -14.22
C LYS A 363 6.94 -0.69 -13.11
N ASP A 364 8.05 -1.22 -12.63
CA ASP A 364 8.03 -2.24 -11.56
C ASP A 364 7.55 -1.64 -10.23
N GLY A 365 7.86 -0.36 -10.01
CA GLY A 365 7.30 0.43 -8.92
C GLY A 365 5.78 0.58 -9.03
N LEU A 366 5.28 0.97 -10.18
CA LEU A 366 3.83 1.09 -10.42
C LEU A 366 3.11 -0.25 -10.21
N ASP A 367 3.65 -1.34 -10.75
CA ASP A 367 3.11 -2.68 -10.56
C ASP A 367 3.12 -3.11 -9.07
N THR A 368 4.08 -2.57 -8.28
CA THR A 368 4.16 -2.84 -6.84
C THR A 368 3.15 -2.01 -6.05
N VAL A 369 2.98 -0.72 -6.36
CA VAL A 369 2.04 0.15 -5.62
C VAL A 369 0.59 -0.30 -5.85
N LEU A 370 0.23 -0.63 -7.08
CA LEU A 370 -1.15 -0.99 -7.42
C LEU A 370 -1.59 -2.31 -6.72
N PRO A 371 -2.86 -2.42 -6.28
CA PRO A 371 -3.36 -3.58 -5.52
C PRO A 371 -3.61 -4.81 -6.40
N TYR A 372 -2.66 -5.12 -7.30
CA TYR A 372 -2.66 -6.36 -8.07
C TYR A 372 -2.42 -7.60 -7.22
N GLY A 373 -1.80 -7.41 -6.05
CA GLY A 373 -1.27 -8.49 -5.25
C GLY A 373 0.11 -8.96 -5.73
N LEU A 374 0.88 -8.08 -6.35
CA LEU A 374 2.22 -8.32 -6.87
C LEU A 374 3.21 -7.37 -6.21
N ARG A 375 4.42 -7.86 -6.00
CA ARG A 375 5.56 -7.05 -5.60
C ARG A 375 6.72 -7.37 -6.53
N LYS A 376 7.12 -6.40 -7.34
CA LYS A 376 8.26 -6.53 -8.26
C LYS A 376 9.54 -5.89 -7.73
N ILE A 377 9.40 -4.89 -6.86
CA ILE A 377 10.55 -4.29 -6.20
C ILE A 377 10.97 -5.21 -5.07
N GLN A 378 12.16 -5.78 -5.18
CA GLN A 378 12.80 -6.58 -4.17
C GLN A 378 13.78 -5.68 -3.41
N GLU A 379 13.64 -5.66 -2.09
CA GLU A 379 14.57 -5.07 -1.10
C GLU A 379 15.41 -3.87 -1.58
N ILE A 380 14.83 -2.68 -1.47
CA ILE A 380 15.60 -1.45 -1.44
C ILE A 380 15.58 -0.98 0.02
N GLY A 381 16.63 -1.30 0.75
CA GLY A 381 16.77 -0.96 2.17
C GLY A 381 16.15 -2.01 3.11
N ARG A 382 16.93 -2.47 4.06
CA ARG A 382 16.47 -3.32 5.16
C ARG A 382 15.72 -2.45 6.16
N ALA A 383 14.41 -2.36 6.05
CA ALA A 383 13.61 -1.95 7.19
C ALA A 383 13.58 -3.12 8.17
N HIS A 384 14.33 -3.01 9.25
CA HIS A 384 14.09 -3.80 10.44
C HIS A 384 12.94 -3.12 11.18
N VAL A 385 11.75 -3.71 11.13
CA VAL A 385 10.62 -3.34 11.98
C VAL A 385 10.65 -4.21 13.21
#